data_b0993f91f70174d1fd7d4c5dee6cad4d
#
_entry.id   b0993f91f70174d1fd7d4c5dee6cad4d
#
_cell.length_a   1.000
_cell.length_b   1.000
_cell.length_c   1.000
_cell.angle_alpha   90.00
_cell.angle_beta   90.00
_cell.angle_gamma   90.00
#
_symmetry.space_group_name_H-M   'P 1'
#
loop_
_entity.id
_entity.type
_entity.pdbx_description
1 polymer ?
#
loop_
_entity_poly.entity_id
_entity_poly.type
_entity_poly.pdbx_seq_one_letter_code
_entity_poly.pdbx_strand_id
1 'polypeptide(L)'
;MKRTYLIFTISLIGVISLSSCNNTTRVETYEVIETFSKRMPSEFEPVSMIKMCYPNNMPLEVYKTISDDNKVLVLVNPDEYGNSRVNAAKNEFTSYGMKMDNITFKSVNLDNDYEYWVRDFSPFYVFDNLDLSIVDFTYNRPARVNQNRVPSLLADYFNFPYKKMNLVHTGGNLMQDGRGTAFSDDLVISENNNSKLKVTSQMKEYTGTDNYVITIDPQGDYIAHIDCWGKIVAPDKIIVARLPSSNPRYHYYEQVATTLGNLKCAYGYNYRIYRIDEPGGNVVAPYTNSLIANNHVYMPLGENASYNEAALQVYRDALPGYTVHGVEGFSYDNWNCFLNTDALHCRTHEVPDRNMLFIDSREVYNGEVDLQSEYLVKTNIVSYAKSDIDNVKIHYSINDGTYVEEEMVRYSDTTNFTFTFENLKSEDDIKYYITASDELNNRNIDPTCGDKDPHHFTIK
;
A
#
# COMPACT_ATOMS: atom_id res chain seq x y z
N MET A 1 9.01 46.15 13.30
CA MET A 1 8.44 46.11 11.95
C MET A 1 7.99 44.69 11.68
N LYS A 2 6.67 44.45 11.77
CA LYS A 2 6.07 43.14 11.43
C LYS A 2 5.82 43.13 9.94
N ARG A 3 6.43 42.19 9.21
CA ARG A 3 6.09 41.92 7.81
C ARG A 3 5.03 40.82 7.79
N THR A 4 3.84 41.20 7.44
CA THR A 4 2.71 40.32 7.14
C THR A 4 2.89 39.83 5.71
N TYR A 5 3.05 38.54 5.51
CA TYR A 5 3.01 37.92 4.19
C TYR A 5 1.54 37.60 3.86
N LEU A 6 1.02 38.30 2.87
CA LEU A 6 -0.28 38.04 2.29
C LEU A 6 -0.09 36.91 1.23
N ILE A 7 -0.68 35.76 1.48
CA ILE A 7 -0.74 34.67 0.49
C ILE A 7 -1.87 35.04 -0.45
N PHE A 8 -1.54 35.38 -1.69
CA PHE A 8 -2.51 35.52 -2.77
C PHE A 8 -2.74 34.14 -3.41
N THR A 9 -3.90 33.58 -3.17
CA THR A 9 -4.44 32.51 -4.02
C THR A 9 -4.87 33.15 -5.34
N ILE A 10 -4.13 32.90 -6.41
CA ILE A 10 -4.51 33.32 -7.77
C ILE A 10 -5.43 32.24 -8.33
N SER A 11 -6.73 32.50 -8.26
CA SER A 11 -7.71 31.76 -9.07
C SER A 11 -7.56 32.24 -10.52
N LEU A 12 -6.99 31.41 -11.38
CA LEU A 12 -6.86 31.71 -12.80
C LEU A 12 -8.22 31.49 -13.47
N ILE A 13 -8.97 32.57 -13.66
CA ILE A 13 -10.20 32.55 -14.47
C ILE A 13 -9.76 32.80 -15.93
N GLY A 14 -9.72 31.71 -16.70
CA GLY A 14 -9.50 31.80 -18.15
C GLY A 14 -10.79 32.23 -18.84
N VAL A 15 -10.87 33.48 -19.31
CA VAL A 15 -11.98 33.95 -20.17
C VAL A 15 -11.61 33.64 -21.61
N ILE A 16 -12.29 32.69 -22.23
CA ILE A 16 -12.25 32.46 -23.67
C ILE A 16 -13.39 33.21 -24.32
N SER A 17 -13.09 34.20 -25.15
CA SER A 17 -14.10 34.89 -25.98
C SER A 17 -14.41 34.07 -27.23
N LEU A 18 -15.62 33.54 -27.34
CA LEU A 18 -16.12 32.88 -28.54
C LEU A 18 -17.09 33.82 -29.29
N SER A 19 -16.84 33.97 -30.59
CA SER A 19 -17.77 34.65 -31.52
C SER A 19 -18.92 33.70 -31.87
N SER A 20 -20.12 34.24 -31.71
CA SER A 20 -21.45 33.81 -32.08
C SER A 20 -21.65 32.56 -32.93
N CYS A 21 -22.15 31.50 -32.32
CA CYS A 21 -23.24 30.69 -32.79
C CYS A 21 -24.00 30.20 -31.54
N ASN A 22 -25.37 30.29 -31.59
CA ASN A 22 -26.23 30.00 -30.45
C ASN A 22 -26.16 28.53 -30.01
N ASN A 23 -25.12 28.20 -29.24
CA ASN A 23 -25.09 27.07 -28.31
C ASN A 23 -24.40 27.63 -27.07
N THR A 24 -25.14 27.84 -26.01
CA THR A 24 -24.60 28.17 -24.69
C THR A 24 -23.87 26.93 -24.20
N THR A 25 -22.56 26.82 -24.53
CA THR A 25 -21.68 25.89 -23.87
C THR A 25 -21.58 26.32 -22.42
N ARG A 26 -22.21 25.56 -21.54
CA ARG A 26 -22.09 25.72 -20.10
C ARG A 26 -20.62 25.39 -19.77
N VAL A 27 -19.84 26.39 -19.44
CA VAL A 27 -18.50 26.18 -18.91
C VAL A 27 -18.70 25.72 -17.47
N GLU A 28 -18.71 24.41 -17.27
CA GLU A 28 -18.72 23.84 -15.93
C GLU A 28 -17.34 24.01 -15.32
N THR A 29 -17.26 24.73 -14.20
CA THR A 29 -16.06 24.85 -13.41
C THR A 29 -16.05 23.68 -12.42
N TYR A 30 -15.23 22.69 -12.67
CA TYR A 30 -15.02 21.56 -11.75
C TYR A 30 -13.94 21.91 -10.74
N GLU A 31 -14.12 21.45 -9.50
CA GLU A 31 -13.05 21.41 -8.52
C GLU A 31 -12.07 20.32 -8.93
N VAL A 32 -10.83 20.70 -9.21
CA VAL A 32 -9.77 19.78 -9.62
C VAL A 32 -9.28 18.97 -8.41
N ILE A 33 -8.92 17.70 -8.65
CA ILE A 33 -8.20 16.91 -7.67
C ILE A 33 -6.74 17.36 -7.71
N GLU A 34 -6.27 17.97 -6.62
CA GLU A 34 -4.87 18.41 -6.52
C GLU A 34 -3.94 17.21 -6.40
N THR A 35 -2.85 17.23 -7.17
CA THR A 35 -1.80 16.23 -7.08
C THR A 35 -1.10 16.32 -5.72
N PHE A 36 -0.83 15.18 -5.11
CA PHE A 36 -0.05 15.12 -3.88
C PHE A 36 1.37 15.69 -4.10
N SER A 37 1.76 16.64 -3.28
CA SER A 37 3.16 17.11 -3.24
C SER A 37 4.09 16.07 -2.61
N LYS A 38 3.56 15.26 -1.68
CA LYS A 38 4.22 14.08 -1.09
C LYS A 38 3.21 12.96 -0.92
N ARG A 39 3.62 11.74 -1.20
CA ARG A 39 2.79 10.54 -1.07
C ARG A 39 3.62 9.30 -0.76
N MET A 40 3.23 8.54 0.24
CA MET A 40 3.74 7.18 0.41
C MET A 40 2.93 6.23 -0.49
N PRO A 41 3.57 5.51 -1.42
CA PRO A 41 2.89 4.46 -2.16
C PRO A 41 2.53 3.30 -1.24
N SER A 42 1.39 2.65 -1.52
CA SER A 42 0.95 1.48 -0.77
C SER A 42 1.53 0.19 -1.35
N GLU A 43 1.50 -0.88 -0.57
CA GLU A 43 2.03 -2.20 -0.94
C GLU A 43 1.30 -2.85 -2.13
N PHE A 44 0.00 -2.55 -2.31
CA PHE A 44 -0.80 -3.03 -3.43
C PHE A 44 -0.56 -2.26 -4.74
N GLU A 45 0.27 -1.20 -4.71
CA GLU A 45 0.66 -0.45 -5.91
C GLU A 45 1.87 -1.11 -6.60
N PRO A 46 2.22 -0.72 -7.85
CA PRO A 46 3.31 -1.33 -8.58
C PRO A 46 4.65 -1.33 -7.84
N VAL A 47 5.31 -2.48 -7.80
CA VAL A 47 6.56 -2.76 -7.09
C VAL A 47 7.66 -3.09 -8.09
N SER A 48 8.83 -2.46 -7.96
CA SER A 48 10.00 -2.76 -8.80
C SER A 48 10.77 -4.00 -8.33
N MET A 49 10.81 -4.25 -7.03
CA MET A 49 11.44 -5.43 -6.42
C MET A 49 11.07 -5.60 -4.94
N ILE A 50 11.33 -6.79 -4.41
CA ILE A 50 11.14 -7.12 -3.00
C ILE A 50 12.51 -7.31 -2.35
N LYS A 51 12.75 -6.69 -1.19
CA LYS A 51 13.95 -6.88 -0.38
C LYS A 51 13.73 -8.04 0.59
N MET A 52 14.75 -8.88 0.73
CA MET A 52 14.84 -9.96 1.70
C MET A 52 16.27 -10.03 2.24
N CYS A 53 16.47 -10.54 3.45
CA CYS A 53 17.80 -10.76 3.99
C CYS A 53 18.28 -12.20 3.73
N TYR A 54 19.59 -12.45 3.82
CA TYR A 54 20.16 -13.78 3.81
C TYR A 54 21.36 -13.84 4.78
N PRO A 55 21.41 -14.83 5.68
CA PRO A 55 20.33 -15.78 6.02
C PRO A 55 19.10 -15.06 6.64
N ASN A 56 17.93 -15.69 6.64
CA ASN A 56 16.72 -15.10 7.24
C ASN A 56 15.78 -16.11 7.90
N ASN A 57 16.28 -17.29 8.18
CA ASN A 57 15.51 -18.36 8.83
C ASN A 57 14.15 -18.65 8.14
N MET A 58 14.12 -18.62 6.80
CA MET A 58 12.98 -19.05 5.98
C MET A 58 13.39 -20.16 5.02
N PRO A 59 12.46 -21.06 4.63
CA PRO A 59 12.70 -22.01 3.57
C PRO A 59 13.14 -21.33 2.27
N LEU A 60 14.04 -21.94 1.53
CA LEU A 60 14.43 -21.44 0.20
C LEU A 60 13.26 -21.39 -0.77
N GLU A 61 12.23 -22.22 -0.57
CA GLU A 61 10.98 -22.19 -1.34
C GLU A 61 10.26 -20.84 -1.25
N VAL A 62 10.35 -20.13 -0.13
CA VAL A 62 9.76 -18.77 0.01
C VAL A 62 10.44 -17.79 -0.93
N TYR A 63 11.78 -17.80 -0.98
CA TYR A 63 12.53 -16.96 -1.94
C TYR A 63 12.18 -17.33 -3.38
N LYS A 64 12.08 -18.64 -3.65
CA LYS A 64 11.73 -19.14 -4.98
C LYS A 64 10.35 -18.68 -5.39
N THR A 65 9.34 -18.91 -4.56
CA THR A 65 7.95 -18.53 -4.82
C THR A 65 7.83 -17.02 -5.11
N ILE A 66 8.49 -16.18 -4.32
CA ILE A 66 8.49 -14.72 -4.54
C ILE A 66 9.25 -14.35 -5.82
N SER A 67 10.42 -14.96 -6.06
CA SER A 67 11.27 -14.64 -7.22
C SER A 67 10.77 -15.21 -8.54
N ASP A 68 9.84 -16.16 -8.51
CA ASP A 68 9.20 -16.67 -9.73
C ASP A 68 8.37 -15.59 -10.43
N ASP A 69 7.79 -14.66 -9.66
CA ASP A 69 6.88 -13.60 -10.15
C ASP A 69 7.46 -12.18 -9.99
N ASN A 70 8.43 -11.98 -9.09
CA ASN A 70 8.96 -10.65 -8.77
C ASN A 70 10.48 -10.63 -8.83
N LYS A 71 11.04 -9.44 -9.04
CA LYS A 71 12.47 -9.21 -8.79
C LYS A 71 12.73 -9.15 -7.29
N VAL A 72 13.86 -9.72 -6.85
CA VAL A 72 14.25 -9.77 -5.44
C VAL A 72 15.65 -9.19 -5.25
N LEU A 73 15.80 -8.30 -4.27
CA LEU A 73 17.10 -7.84 -3.77
C LEU A 73 17.39 -8.55 -2.45
N VAL A 74 18.37 -9.43 -2.48
CA VAL A 74 18.83 -10.16 -1.29
C VAL A 74 19.96 -9.38 -0.62
N LEU A 75 19.71 -8.88 0.59
CA LEU A 75 20.71 -8.25 1.46
C LEU A 75 21.46 -9.38 2.20
N VAL A 76 22.69 -9.62 1.80
CA VAL A 76 23.50 -10.73 2.33
C VAL A 76 24.36 -10.22 3.47
N ASN A 77 24.08 -10.72 4.69
CA ASN A 77 24.92 -10.44 5.85
C ASN A 77 26.29 -11.12 5.67
N PRO A 78 27.44 -10.44 5.88
CA PRO A 78 28.75 -11.07 5.87
C PRO A 78 28.90 -12.11 6.99
N ASP A 79 29.93 -12.93 6.90
CA ASP A 79 30.26 -13.89 7.98
C ASP A 79 30.76 -13.16 9.25
N GLU A 80 30.97 -13.89 10.31
CA GLU A 80 31.45 -13.35 11.59
C GLU A 80 32.83 -12.66 11.52
N TYR A 81 33.60 -12.92 10.44
CA TYR A 81 34.90 -12.30 10.16
C TYR A 81 34.75 -11.09 9.18
N GLY A 82 33.54 -10.75 8.76
CA GLY A 82 33.29 -9.67 7.82
C GLY A 82 33.46 -10.06 6.35
N ASN A 83 33.67 -11.34 6.00
CA ASN A 83 33.80 -11.78 4.62
C ASN A 83 32.43 -11.86 3.93
N SER A 84 32.37 -11.49 2.67
CA SER A 84 31.13 -11.54 1.87
C SER A 84 30.68 -12.99 1.62
N ARG A 85 29.42 -13.30 1.93
CA ARG A 85 28.76 -14.57 1.63
C ARG A 85 27.94 -14.56 0.33
N VAL A 86 28.03 -13.52 -0.48
CA VAL A 86 27.24 -13.37 -1.72
C VAL A 86 27.42 -14.58 -2.66
N ASN A 87 28.65 -15.07 -2.85
CA ASN A 87 28.88 -16.22 -3.73
C ASN A 87 28.30 -17.53 -3.14
N ALA A 88 28.33 -17.69 -1.82
CA ALA A 88 27.70 -18.84 -1.17
C ALA A 88 26.17 -18.80 -1.36
N ALA A 89 25.54 -17.65 -1.11
CA ALA A 89 24.12 -17.47 -1.33
C ALA A 89 23.72 -17.71 -2.79
N LYS A 90 24.48 -17.19 -3.76
CA LYS A 90 24.25 -17.44 -5.20
C LYS A 90 24.30 -18.93 -5.53
N ASN A 91 25.30 -19.63 -5.05
CA ASN A 91 25.46 -21.06 -5.31
C ASN A 91 24.31 -21.87 -4.73
N GLU A 92 23.89 -21.55 -3.51
CA GLU A 92 22.76 -22.20 -2.84
C GLU A 92 21.45 -21.97 -3.62
N PHE A 93 21.13 -20.72 -3.98
CA PHE A 93 19.93 -20.36 -4.73
C PHE A 93 19.91 -20.99 -6.13
N THR A 94 21.07 -21.01 -6.81
CA THR A 94 21.22 -21.67 -8.11
C THR A 94 21.01 -23.19 -7.98
N SER A 95 21.59 -23.81 -6.95
CA SER A 95 21.44 -25.26 -6.69
C SER A 95 20.00 -25.62 -6.34
N TYR A 96 19.25 -24.71 -5.73
CA TYR A 96 17.83 -24.88 -5.43
C TYR A 96 16.94 -24.73 -6.68
N GLY A 97 17.47 -24.21 -7.78
CA GLY A 97 16.72 -24.02 -9.04
C GLY A 97 15.93 -22.73 -9.13
N MET A 98 16.37 -21.68 -8.45
CA MET A 98 15.72 -20.35 -8.55
C MET A 98 16.01 -19.64 -9.87
N LYS A 99 15.10 -18.77 -10.31
CA LYS A 99 15.29 -17.88 -11.48
C LYS A 99 16.28 -16.77 -11.15
N MET A 100 17.58 -17.02 -11.34
CA MET A 100 18.66 -16.11 -10.95
C MET A 100 18.60 -14.73 -11.63
N ASP A 101 17.96 -14.61 -12.80
CA ASP A 101 17.77 -13.35 -13.51
C ASP A 101 16.82 -12.37 -12.76
N ASN A 102 16.02 -12.90 -11.86
CA ASN A 102 15.15 -12.11 -11.00
C ASN A 102 15.80 -11.75 -9.66
N ILE A 103 17.01 -12.26 -9.35
CA ILE A 103 17.59 -12.11 -8.03
C ILE A 103 18.91 -11.32 -8.09
N THR A 104 18.93 -10.23 -7.34
CA THR A 104 20.14 -9.41 -7.14
C THR A 104 20.63 -9.57 -5.72
N PHE A 105 21.94 -9.67 -5.54
CA PHE A 105 22.56 -9.83 -4.23
C PHE A 105 23.44 -8.63 -3.89
N LYS A 106 23.30 -8.15 -2.65
CA LYS A 106 24.13 -7.06 -2.11
C LYS A 106 24.63 -7.44 -0.72
N SER A 107 25.95 -7.40 -0.52
CA SER A 107 26.51 -7.57 0.83
C SER A 107 26.22 -6.33 1.68
N VAL A 108 25.57 -6.53 2.83
CA VAL A 108 25.20 -5.49 3.79
C VAL A 108 25.39 -6.05 5.20
N ASN A 109 26.14 -5.35 6.04
CA ASN A 109 26.26 -5.75 7.45
C ASN A 109 24.95 -5.46 8.19
N LEU A 110 24.37 -6.50 8.79
CA LEU A 110 23.09 -6.47 9.51
C LEU A 110 23.25 -6.77 11.01
N ASP A 111 24.43 -6.51 11.57
CA ASP A 111 24.82 -6.78 12.95
C ASP A 111 25.08 -8.28 13.25
N ASN A 112 24.16 -9.18 12.90
CA ASN A 112 24.34 -10.63 13.01
C ASN A 112 23.31 -11.38 12.12
N ASP A 113 23.36 -12.72 12.11
CA ASP A 113 22.54 -13.58 11.25
C ASP A 113 21.08 -13.74 11.70
N TYR A 114 20.74 -13.28 12.89
CA TYR A 114 19.38 -13.33 13.44
C TYR A 114 18.64 -12.02 13.25
N GLU A 115 19.26 -11.03 12.60
CA GLU A 115 18.74 -9.67 12.42
C GLU A 115 18.24 -9.45 10.99
N TYR A 116 17.31 -10.27 10.55
CA TYR A 116 16.78 -10.31 9.19
C TYR A 116 15.42 -9.60 9.00
N TRP A 117 15.01 -8.80 9.96
CA TRP A 117 13.70 -8.11 9.95
C TRP A 117 13.70 -6.90 9.03
N VAL A 118 13.80 -7.17 7.71
CA VAL A 118 14.00 -6.12 6.70
C VAL A 118 12.82 -5.15 6.59
N ARG A 119 11.64 -5.55 7.00
CA ARG A 119 10.48 -4.68 7.12
C ARG A 119 10.73 -3.57 8.12
N ASP A 120 11.24 -3.92 9.28
CA ASP A 120 11.31 -3.05 10.45
C ASP A 120 12.32 -1.92 10.31
N PHE A 121 13.50 -2.22 9.76
CA PHE A 121 14.59 -1.25 9.60
C PHE A 121 14.69 -0.63 8.22
N SER A 122 13.85 -1.04 7.25
CA SER A 122 13.83 -0.42 5.93
C SER A 122 13.19 0.98 5.97
N PRO A 123 13.59 1.87 5.04
CA PRO A 123 13.04 3.21 4.98
C PRO A 123 11.57 3.24 4.56
N PHE A 124 10.90 4.34 4.80
CA PHE A 124 9.69 4.69 4.08
C PHE A 124 10.05 5.21 2.69
N TYR A 125 9.32 4.77 1.69
CA TYR A 125 9.42 5.31 0.35
C TYR A 125 8.36 6.39 0.15
N VAL A 126 8.77 7.53 -0.40
CA VAL A 126 7.88 8.69 -0.56
C VAL A 126 8.12 9.31 -1.92
N PHE A 127 7.10 9.44 -2.71
CA PHE A 127 7.12 10.35 -3.84
C PHE A 127 7.08 11.78 -3.32
N ASP A 128 8.16 12.52 -3.55
CA ASP A 128 8.27 13.94 -3.26
C ASP A 128 8.18 14.69 -4.60
N ASN A 129 7.02 15.27 -4.87
CA ASN A 129 6.59 15.60 -6.22
C ASN A 129 6.62 14.35 -7.12
N LEU A 130 7.46 14.34 -8.16
CA LEU A 130 7.58 13.22 -9.09
C LEU A 130 8.79 12.31 -8.83
N ASP A 131 9.56 12.55 -7.79
CA ASP A 131 10.77 11.77 -7.48
C ASP A 131 10.54 10.83 -6.30
N LEU A 132 10.80 9.53 -6.50
CA LEU A 132 10.79 8.56 -5.41
C LEU A 132 12.01 8.79 -4.51
N SER A 133 11.77 9.05 -3.25
CA SER A 133 12.77 9.33 -2.22
C SER A 133 12.69 8.36 -1.06
N ILE A 134 13.77 8.29 -0.31
CA ILE A 134 13.86 7.55 0.96
C ILE A 134 13.70 8.53 2.11
N VAL A 135 12.73 8.23 2.98
CA VAL A 135 12.54 8.87 4.28
C VAL A 135 12.95 7.88 5.36
N ASP A 136 14.05 8.19 6.03
CA ASP A 136 14.60 7.41 7.12
C ASP A 136 14.06 7.88 8.47
N PHE A 137 14.00 6.96 9.42
CA PHE A 137 13.63 7.18 10.81
C PHE A 137 14.71 6.58 11.73
N THR A 138 14.62 6.80 13.02
CA THR A 138 15.46 6.09 13.98
C THR A 138 14.79 4.76 14.30
N TYR A 139 15.44 3.64 13.94
CA TYR A 139 14.92 2.31 14.22
C TYR A 139 14.82 2.09 15.74
N ASN A 140 13.69 1.57 16.20
CA ASN A 140 13.36 1.41 17.62
C ASN A 140 14.14 0.30 18.34
N ARG A 141 15.23 -0.18 17.74
CA ARG A 141 16.18 -1.14 18.32
C ARG A 141 17.58 -0.49 18.38
N PRO A 142 17.89 0.31 19.42
CA PRO A 142 19.10 1.14 19.42
C PRO A 142 20.43 0.35 19.42
N ALA A 143 20.40 -0.92 19.82
CA ALA A 143 21.57 -1.80 19.75
C ALA A 143 21.90 -2.25 18.32
N ARG A 144 20.97 -2.13 17.38
CA ARG A 144 21.09 -2.59 15.98
C ARG A 144 21.59 -1.44 15.09
N VAL A 145 22.85 -1.09 15.29
CA VAL A 145 23.45 0.11 14.69
C VAL A 145 23.56 0.00 13.16
N ASN A 146 23.95 -1.18 12.64
CA ASN A 146 24.11 -1.37 11.20
C ASN A 146 22.78 -1.39 10.48
N GLN A 147 21.74 -1.99 11.07
CA GLN A 147 20.40 -1.97 10.51
C GLN A 147 19.85 -0.54 10.40
N ASN A 148 20.08 0.29 11.42
CA ASN A 148 19.66 1.70 11.39
C ASN A 148 20.39 2.54 10.30
N ARG A 149 21.41 1.97 9.64
CA ARG A 149 22.14 2.59 8.52
C ARG A 149 21.67 2.09 7.14
N VAL A 150 20.89 1.01 7.11
CA VAL A 150 20.42 0.41 5.85
C VAL A 150 19.67 1.41 4.96
N PRO A 151 18.79 2.29 5.48
CA PRO A 151 18.12 3.29 4.66
C PRO A 151 19.08 4.17 3.85
N SER A 152 20.17 4.65 4.45
CA SER A 152 21.15 5.47 3.72
C SER A 152 21.93 4.66 2.68
N LEU A 153 22.27 3.40 2.98
CA LEU A 153 22.93 2.50 2.01
C LEU A 153 22.03 2.16 0.81
N LEU A 154 20.71 2.08 1.04
CA LEU A 154 19.73 1.85 -0.02
C LEU A 154 19.52 3.12 -0.86
N ALA A 155 19.54 4.30 -0.24
CA ALA A 155 19.49 5.57 -0.96
C ALA A 155 20.64 5.70 -1.97
N ASP A 156 21.86 5.41 -1.53
CA ASP A 156 23.04 5.39 -2.41
C ASP A 156 22.91 4.31 -3.49
N TYR A 157 22.45 3.11 -3.13
CA TYR A 157 22.34 1.99 -4.08
C TYR A 157 21.33 2.25 -5.20
N PHE A 158 20.16 2.82 -4.87
CA PHE A 158 19.10 3.13 -5.84
C PHE A 158 19.26 4.51 -6.47
N ASN A 159 20.22 5.32 -6.00
CA ASN A 159 20.34 6.75 -6.34
C ASN A 159 19.01 7.49 -6.10
N PHE A 160 18.44 7.31 -4.90
CA PHE A 160 17.25 8.01 -4.45
C PHE A 160 17.62 9.18 -3.53
N PRO A 161 16.90 10.31 -3.60
CA PRO A 161 17.00 11.35 -2.59
C PRO A 161 16.77 10.78 -1.19
N TYR A 162 17.56 11.28 -0.22
CA TYR A 162 17.49 10.81 1.17
C TYR A 162 17.10 11.93 2.13
N LYS A 163 16.15 11.64 3.01
CA LYS A 163 15.75 12.53 4.11
C LYS A 163 15.65 11.72 5.40
N LYS A 164 16.05 12.34 6.53
CA LYS A 164 15.88 11.72 7.84
C LYS A 164 14.88 12.52 8.67
N MET A 165 13.80 11.86 9.12
CA MET A 165 12.85 12.47 10.05
C MET A 165 13.24 12.22 11.50
N ASN A 166 12.82 13.11 12.39
CA ASN A 166 13.11 13.01 13.81
C ASN A 166 12.04 12.19 14.57
N LEU A 167 11.86 10.94 14.12
CA LEU A 167 11.01 9.96 14.80
C LEU A 167 11.77 8.68 15.09
N VAL A 168 11.43 8.04 16.22
CA VAL A 168 11.66 6.61 16.46
C VAL A 168 10.48 5.86 15.86
N HIS A 169 10.76 4.86 15.02
CA HIS A 169 9.71 4.08 14.35
C HIS A 169 10.20 2.67 13.99
N THR A 170 9.30 1.87 13.44
CA THR A 170 9.58 0.56 12.85
C THR A 170 8.61 0.32 11.69
N GLY A 171 9.10 -0.26 10.60
CA GLY A 171 8.28 -0.45 9.38
C GLY A 171 7.11 -1.41 9.56
N GLY A 172 7.21 -2.41 10.44
CA GLY A 172 6.09 -3.33 10.75
C GLY A 172 4.92 -2.65 11.45
N ASN A 173 5.16 -1.48 12.07
CA ASN A 173 4.11 -0.67 12.69
C ASN A 173 3.64 0.48 11.80
N LEU A 174 3.62 0.29 10.48
CA LEU A 174 3.07 1.28 9.55
C LEU A 174 2.37 0.59 8.39
N MET A 175 1.15 1.04 8.10
CA MET A 175 0.42 0.76 6.86
C MET A 175 -0.16 2.05 6.29
N GLN A 176 -0.29 2.13 4.98
CA GLN A 176 -0.81 3.31 4.28
C GLN A 176 -1.70 2.92 3.10
N ASP A 177 -2.65 3.80 2.78
CA ASP A 177 -3.60 3.61 1.67
C ASP A 177 -3.10 4.15 0.33
N GLY A 178 -1.90 4.74 0.30
CA GLY A 178 -1.37 5.40 -0.89
C GLY A 178 -2.03 6.75 -1.22
N ARG A 179 -2.97 7.23 -0.41
CA ARG A 179 -3.77 8.44 -0.66
C ARG A 179 -3.84 9.38 0.56
N GLY A 180 -2.79 9.38 1.36
CA GLY A 180 -2.62 10.30 2.47
C GLY A 180 -3.13 9.82 3.83
N THR A 181 -3.67 8.60 3.93
CA THR A 181 -4.00 7.98 5.21
C THR A 181 -2.98 6.90 5.57
N ALA A 182 -2.50 6.92 6.82
CA ALA A 182 -1.64 5.89 7.37
C ALA A 182 -2.11 5.46 8.75
N PHE A 183 -1.72 4.24 9.14
CA PHE A 183 -2.18 3.57 10.36
C PHE A 183 -0.99 3.00 11.13
N SER A 184 -1.01 3.11 12.45
CA SER A 184 -0.04 2.49 13.37
C SER A 184 -0.68 2.14 14.71
N ASP A 185 -0.03 1.25 15.44
CA ASP A 185 -0.30 1.07 16.86
C ASP A 185 0.30 2.22 17.69
N ASP A 186 -0.20 2.41 18.89
CA ASP A 186 0.18 3.50 19.80
C ASP A 186 1.61 3.40 20.36
N LEU A 187 2.34 2.32 20.08
CA LEU A 187 3.77 2.18 20.34
C LEU A 187 4.55 3.39 19.80
N VAL A 188 4.21 3.87 18.60
CA VAL A 188 4.87 5.04 17.99
C VAL A 188 4.74 6.30 18.83
N ILE A 189 3.68 6.44 19.64
CA ILE A 189 3.51 7.58 20.55
C ILE A 189 4.43 7.43 21.76
N SER A 190 4.44 6.27 22.38
CA SER A 190 5.25 5.99 23.58
C SER A 190 6.75 6.11 23.29
N GLU A 191 7.21 5.66 22.15
CA GLU A 191 8.62 5.76 21.70
C GLU A 191 9.04 7.21 21.35
N ASN A 192 8.10 8.12 21.18
CA ASN A 192 8.32 9.53 20.85
C ASN A 192 7.92 10.48 21.97
N ASN A 193 8.25 10.13 23.22
CA ASN A 193 8.01 10.94 24.43
C ASN A 193 6.51 11.21 24.69
N ASN A 194 5.64 10.29 24.32
CA ASN A 194 4.19 10.41 24.42
C ASN A 194 3.63 11.65 23.68
N SER A 195 4.29 12.09 22.61
CA SER A 195 3.88 13.27 21.85
C SER A 195 3.20 12.90 20.53
N LYS A 196 1.88 12.75 20.58
CA LYS A 196 1.07 12.55 19.36
C LYS A 196 1.29 13.66 18.34
N LEU A 197 1.37 14.93 18.80
CA LEU A 197 1.60 16.07 17.91
C LEU A 197 2.94 15.98 17.17
N LYS A 198 4.03 15.59 17.86
CA LYS A 198 5.33 15.37 17.21
C LYS A 198 5.21 14.30 16.13
N VAL A 199 4.61 13.17 16.46
CA VAL A 199 4.46 12.03 15.54
C VAL A 199 3.66 12.44 14.31
N THR A 200 2.45 12.98 14.48
CA THR A 200 1.59 13.37 13.36
C THR A 200 2.19 14.48 12.50
N SER A 201 2.86 15.48 13.11
CA SER A 201 3.50 16.56 12.33
C SER A 201 4.70 16.08 11.52
N GLN A 202 5.51 15.18 12.07
CA GLN A 202 6.65 14.60 11.34
C GLN A 202 6.16 13.69 10.18
N MET A 203 5.14 12.87 10.40
CA MET A 203 4.56 12.05 9.34
C MET A 203 3.97 12.93 8.23
N LYS A 204 3.23 13.98 8.57
CA LYS A 204 2.72 14.93 7.57
C LYS A 204 3.84 15.62 6.79
N GLU A 205 4.85 16.15 7.47
CA GLU A 205 5.95 16.90 6.87
C GLU A 205 6.80 16.04 5.91
N TYR A 206 7.15 14.83 6.33
CA TYR A 206 8.11 13.99 5.61
C TYR A 206 7.45 13.02 4.62
N THR A 207 6.25 12.56 4.90
CA THR A 207 5.59 11.50 4.12
C THR A 207 4.32 11.93 3.39
N GLY A 208 3.80 13.13 3.67
CA GLY A 208 2.53 13.59 3.12
C GLY A 208 1.30 12.93 3.76
N THR A 209 1.46 12.31 4.94
CA THR A 209 0.34 11.70 5.67
C THR A 209 -0.52 12.78 6.29
N ASP A 210 -1.69 13.04 5.71
CA ASP A 210 -2.65 14.02 6.24
C ASP A 210 -3.51 13.45 7.36
N ASN A 211 -3.85 12.17 7.26
CA ASN A 211 -4.66 11.45 8.24
C ASN A 211 -3.86 10.28 8.83
N TYR A 212 -3.23 10.52 9.98
CA TYR A 212 -2.48 9.49 10.68
C TYR A 212 -3.33 8.89 11.81
N VAL A 213 -3.87 7.71 11.57
CA VAL A 213 -4.72 6.96 12.49
C VAL A 213 -3.84 6.12 13.41
N ILE A 214 -3.93 6.37 14.71
CA ILE A 214 -3.17 5.64 15.72
C ILE A 214 -4.16 4.91 16.61
N THR A 215 -4.06 3.57 16.63
CA THR A 215 -4.94 2.66 17.36
C THR A 215 -4.24 2.04 18.56
N ILE A 216 -5.00 1.32 19.36
CA ILE A 216 -4.44 0.40 20.36
C ILE A 216 -3.88 -0.84 19.65
N ASP A 217 -2.91 -1.52 20.25
CA ASP A 217 -2.53 -2.88 19.88
C ASP A 217 -3.55 -3.89 20.44
N PRO A 218 -4.39 -4.53 19.58
CA PRO A 218 -5.36 -5.52 20.06
C PRO A 218 -4.68 -6.81 20.52
N GLN A 219 -3.48 -7.10 20.00
CA GLN A 219 -2.73 -8.31 20.33
C GLN A 219 -2.09 -8.24 21.71
N GLY A 220 -1.64 -7.05 22.13
CA GLY A 220 -0.96 -6.82 23.40
C GLY A 220 0.40 -7.49 23.47
N ASP A 221 1.07 -7.54 22.33
CA ASP A 221 2.41 -8.09 22.22
C ASP A 221 3.46 -7.00 22.52
N TYR A 222 4.68 -7.45 22.82
CA TYR A 222 5.80 -6.54 23.13
C TYR A 222 6.30 -5.74 21.93
N ILE A 223 6.06 -6.21 20.70
CA ILE A 223 6.46 -5.49 19.48
C ILE A 223 5.44 -4.46 19.05
N ALA A 224 4.13 -4.69 19.36
CA ALA A 224 3.01 -3.81 19.01
C ALA A 224 3.09 -3.33 17.54
N HIS A 225 3.07 -4.29 16.60
CA HIS A 225 3.11 -4.01 15.18
C HIS A 225 1.76 -4.26 14.51
N ILE A 226 1.26 -3.28 13.78
CA ILE A 226 -0.04 -3.36 13.11
C ILE A 226 -0.12 -4.52 12.10
N ASP A 227 0.98 -4.90 11.47
CA ASP A 227 1.05 -6.00 10.49
C ASP A 227 0.81 -7.38 11.12
N CYS A 228 0.87 -7.50 12.43
CA CYS A 228 0.57 -8.74 13.15
C CYS A 228 -0.93 -9.01 13.27
N TRP A 229 -1.80 -8.02 13.09
CA TRP A 229 -3.24 -8.18 13.28
C TRP A 229 -4.10 -7.49 12.22
N GLY A 230 -3.52 -6.63 11.37
CA GLY A 230 -4.22 -5.88 10.34
C GLY A 230 -3.42 -5.76 9.04
N LYS A 231 -4.12 -5.58 7.91
CA LYS A 231 -3.52 -5.38 6.59
C LYS A 231 -4.40 -4.51 5.72
N ILE A 232 -3.86 -3.38 5.23
CA ILE A 232 -4.50 -2.62 4.15
C ILE A 232 -4.19 -3.32 2.83
N VAL A 233 -5.23 -3.65 2.08
CA VAL A 233 -5.07 -4.44 0.84
C VAL A 233 -5.55 -3.69 -0.40
N ALA A 234 -6.30 -2.60 -0.24
CA ALA A 234 -6.72 -1.69 -1.30
C ALA A 234 -7.06 -0.32 -0.68
N PRO A 235 -7.27 0.74 -1.48
CA PRO A 235 -7.58 2.08 -0.96
C PRO A 235 -8.79 2.15 -0.04
N ASP A 236 -9.67 1.15 -0.12
CA ASP A 236 -10.93 1.07 0.62
C ASP A 236 -11.11 -0.23 1.41
N LYS A 237 -10.09 -1.11 1.48
CA LYS A 237 -10.22 -2.44 2.11
C LYS A 237 -9.14 -2.69 3.15
N ILE A 238 -9.58 -3.15 4.31
CA ILE A 238 -8.69 -3.55 5.40
C ILE A 238 -9.06 -4.96 5.84
N ILE A 239 -8.08 -5.83 5.95
CA ILE A 239 -8.22 -7.15 6.59
C ILE A 239 -7.82 -6.99 8.05
N VAL A 240 -8.64 -7.51 8.97
CA VAL A 240 -8.37 -7.51 10.42
C VAL A 240 -8.57 -8.91 10.97
N ALA A 241 -7.59 -9.40 11.70
CA ALA A 241 -7.68 -10.69 12.38
C ALA A 241 -8.88 -10.73 13.37
N ARG A 242 -9.44 -11.91 13.61
CA ARG A 242 -10.50 -12.14 14.57
C ARG A 242 -10.20 -13.36 15.41
N LEU A 243 -10.10 -13.17 16.71
CA LEU A 243 -9.95 -14.26 17.67
C LEU A 243 -11.31 -14.91 17.99
N PRO A 244 -11.33 -16.17 18.46
CA PRO A 244 -12.55 -16.76 19.03
C PRO A 244 -13.11 -15.93 20.18
N SER A 245 -14.43 -15.84 20.31
CA SER A 245 -15.09 -15.06 21.36
C SER A 245 -14.76 -15.49 22.79
N SER A 246 -14.24 -16.70 22.97
CA SER A 246 -13.72 -17.20 24.25
C SER A 246 -12.34 -16.65 24.62
N ASN A 247 -11.63 -16.02 23.66
CA ASN A 247 -10.31 -15.44 23.91
C ASN A 247 -10.45 -14.11 24.68
N PRO A 248 -9.68 -13.89 25.77
CA PRO A 248 -9.74 -12.65 26.56
C PRO A 248 -9.49 -11.37 25.74
N ARG A 249 -8.77 -11.47 24.63
CA ARG A 249 -8.46 -10.33 23.79
C ARG A 249 -9.45 -10.09 22.64
N TYR A 250 -10.44 -10.95 22.45
CA TYR A 250 -11.44 -10.85 21.40
C TYR A 250 -12.03 -9.43 21.26
N HIS A 251 -12.42 -8.83 22.37
CA HIS A 251 -13.06 -7.50 22.36
C HIS A 251 -12.16 -6.38 21.84
N TYR A 252 -10.84 -6.47 21.99
CA TYR A 252 -9.91 -5.47 21.43
C TYR A 252 -9.85 -5.57 19.91
N TYR A 253 -9.84 -6.78 19.34
CA TYR A 253 -9.91 -7.00 17.89
C TYR A 253 -11.22 -6.48 17.29
N GLU A 254 -12.35 -6.69 17.98
CA GLU A 254 -13.63 -6.12 17.55
C GLU A 254 -13.66 -4.58 17.65
N GLN A 255 -13.04 -4.03 18.66
CA GLN A 255 -12.91 -2.59 18.83
C GLN A 255 -12.12 -1.95 17.69
N VAL A 256 -10.95 -2.50 17.32
CA VAL A 256 -10.15 -1.93 16.21
C VAL A 256 -10.84 -2.12 14.88
N ALA A 257 -11.45 -3.28 14.61
CA ALA A 257 -12.22 -3.53 13.40
C ALA A 257 -13.39 -2.53 13.25
N THR A 258 -14.12 -2.28 14.33
CA THR A 258 -15.21 -1.28 14.35
C THR A 258 -14.66 0.14 14.14
N THR A 259 -13.56 0.48 14.79
CA THR A 259 -12.93 1.80 14.66
C THR A 259 -12.52 2.06 13.21
N LEU A 260 -11.81 1.11 12.59
CA LEU A 260 -11.35 1.22 11.20
C LEU A 260 -12.53 1.25 10.22
N GLY A 261 -13.55 0.41 10.42
CA GLY A 261 -14.75 0.37 9.58
C GLY A 261 -15.63 1.63 9.64
N ASN A 262 -15.43 2.48 10.64
CA ASN A 262 -16.13 3.78 10.75
C ASN A 262 -15.33 4.94 10.12
N LEU A 263 -14.10 4.70 9.67
CA LEU A 263 -13.30 5.71 8.99
C LEU A 263 -13.68 5.79 7.51
N LYS A 264 -13.54 6.98 6.95
CA LYS A 264 -13.68 7.20 5.52
C LYS A 264 -12.39 6.80 4.79
N CYS A 265 -12.54 5.99 3.74
CA CYS A 265 -11.46 5.72 2.80
C CYS A 265 -11.27 6.87 1.82
N ALA A 266 -10.26 6.80 0.97
CA ALA A 266 -9.94 7.83 -0.02
C ALA A 266 -11.09 8.09 -1.02
N TYR A 267 -11.94 7.09 -1.26
CA TYR A 267 -13.10 7.21 -2.14
C TYR A 267 -14.32 7.92 -1.51
N GLY A 268 -14.26 8.28 -0.22
CA GLY A 268 -15.31 9.04 0.47
C GLY A 268 -16.35 8.20 1.23
N TYR A 269 -16.35 6.89 1.08
CA TYR A 269 -17.19 5.98 1.89
C TYR A 269 -16.36 5.26 2.97
N ASN A 270 -17.00 4.45 3.82
CA ASN A 270 -16.32 3.77 4.91
C ASN A 270 -15.46 2.62 4.41
N TYR A 271 -14.32 2.34 5.09
CA TYR A 271 -13.53 1.15 4.77
C TYR A 271 -14.35 -0.13 4.86
N ARG A 272 -14.18 -1.02 3.89
CA ARG A 272 -14.70 -2.38 3.90
C ARG A 272 -13.77 -3.26 4.73
N ILE A 273 -14.28 -3.79 5.84
CA ILE A 273 -13.49 -4.62 6.77
C ILE A 273 -13.72 -6.09 6.46
N TYR A 274 -12.66 -6.79 6.09
CA TYR A 274 -12.61 -8.23 5.94
C TYR A 274 -12.04 -8.84 7.22
N ARG A 275 -12.56 -10.01 7.62
CA ARG A 275 -12.16 -10.63 8.89
C ARG A 275 -11.51 -11.99 8.63
N ILE A 276 -10.30 -12.19 9.15
CA ILE A 276 -9.61 -13.48 9.15
C ILE A 276 -9.76 -14.12 10.52
N ASP A 277 -10.40 -15.29 10.56
CA ASP A 277 -10.54 -16.07 11.76
C ASP A 277 -9.23 -16.77 12.13
N GLU A 278 -8.84 -16.66 13.38
CA GLU A 278 -7.68 -17.32 13.93
C GLU A 278 -8.10 -18.51 14.83
N PRO A 279 -7.29 -19.58 14.87
CA PRO A 279 -7.64 -20.77 15.64
C PRO A 279 -7.76 -20.51 17.13
N GLY A 280 -7.18 -19.43 17.63
CA GLY A 280 -7.10 -19.12 19.05
C GLY A 280 -6.03 -19.99 19.77
N GLY A 281 -5.91 -19.82 21.06
CA GLY A 281 -4.88 -20.47 21.87
C GLY A 281 -3.78 -19.49 22.26
N ASN A 282 -2.60 -20.02 22.60
CA ASN A 282 -1.46 -19.18 23.00
C ASN A 282 -0.64 -18.67 21.81
N VAL A 283 -0.85 -19.22 20.62
CA VAL A 283 -0.16 -18.86 19.38
C VAL A 283 -1.20 -18.28 18.43
N VAL A 284 -0.98 -17.06 18.00
CA VAL A 284 -1.82 -16.36 17.01
C VAL A 284 -1.27 -16.68 15.63
N ALA A 285 -2.13 -17.05 14.69
CA ALA A 285 -1.71 -17.33 13.33
C ALA A 285 -1.37 -16.01 12.59
N PRO A 286 -0.30 -15.97 11.80
CA PRO A 286 0.23 -14.72 11.27
C PRO A 286 -0.40 -14.32 9.91
N TYR A 287 -1.67 -14.60 9.68
CA TYR A 287 -2.30 -14.48 8.37
C TYR A 287 -2.30 -13.06 7.80
N THR A 288 -2.39 -12.03 8.65
CA THR A 288 -2.32 -10.63 8.23
C THR A 288 -0.90 -10.17 7.90
N ASN A 289 0.12 -10.90 8.38
CA ASN A 289 1.53 -10.61 8.12
C ASN A 289 1.95 -11.09 6.71
N SER A 290 1.14 -10.78 5.71
CA SER A 290 1.31 -11.13 4.30
C SER A 290 2.09 -10.06 3.54
N LEU A 291 2.72 -10.44 2.44
CA LEU A 291 3.29 -9.53 1.45
C LEU A 291 2.34 -9.40 0.25
N ILE A 292 2.13 -8.18 -0.23
CA ILE A 292 1.42 -7.92 -1.48
C ILE A 292 2.42 -7.28 -2.46
N ALA A 293 2.51 -7.80 -3.68
CA ALA A 293 3.35 -7.24 -4.72
C ALA A 293 2.84 -7.64 -6.12
N ASN A 294 2.67 -6.67 -7.02
CA ASN A 294 2.38 -6.89 -8.43
C ASN A 294 1.24 -7.90 -8.70
N ASN A 295 0.10 -7.70 -8.07
CA ASN A 295 -1.10 -8.57 -8.14
C ASN A 295 -0.91 -9.99 -7.55
N HIS A 296 0.11 -10.19 -6.72
CA HIS A 296 0.31 -11.40 -5.94
C HIS A 296 0.19 -11.11 -4.45
N VAL A 297 -0.42 -12.02 -3.72
CA VAL A 297 -0.46 -12.06 -2.26
C VAL A 297 0.33 -13.28 -1.80
N TYR A 298 1.29 -13.09 -0.93
CA TYR A 298 2.01 -14.17 -0.26
C TYR A 298 1.60 -14.18 1.21
N MET A 299 0.74 -15.13 1.57
CA MET A 299 0.20 -15.23 2.93
C MET A 299 0.94 -16.32 3.71
N PRO A 300 1.49 -16.00 4.89
CA PRO A 300 2.14 -17.00 5.73
C PRO A 300 1.11 -18.00 6.27
N LEU A 301 1.43 -19.29 6.19
CA LEU A 301 0.58 -20.37 6.69
C LEU A 301 0.87 -20.64 8.17
N GLY A 302 -0.19 -20.82 8.95
CA GLY A 302 -0.12 -21.33 10.32
C GLY A 302 -0.23 -22.86 10.38
N GLU A 303 -0.34 -23.42 11.56
CA GLU A 303 -0.40 -24.87 11.78
C GLU A 303 -1.68 -25.54 11.27
N ASN A 304 -2.79 -24.82 11.30
CA ASN A 304 -4.10 -25.41 11.05
C ASN A 304 -4.55 -25.22 9.59
N ALA A 305 -4.54 -26.34 8.85
CA ALA A 305 -4.86 -26.32 7.41
C ALA A 305 -6.25 -25.76 7.07
N SER A 306 -7.26 -25.99 7.92
CA SER A 306 -8.60 -25.48 7.66
C SER A 306 -8.70 -23.96 7.86
N TYR A 307 -8.01 -23.41 8.84
CA TYR A 307 -7.89 -21.97 9.03
C TYR A 307 -7.02 -21.32 7.94
N ASN A 308 -5.95 -22.00 7.51
CA ASN A 308 -5.12 -21.56 6.38
C ASN A 308 -5.95 -21.34 5.13
N GLU A 309 -6.79 -22.34 4.74
CA GLU A 309 -7.62 -22.23 3.54
C GLU A 309 -8.71 -21.16 3.69
N ALA A 310 -9.32 -21.04 4.86
CA ALA A 310 -10.27 -19.97 5.13
C ALA A 310 -9.62 -18.58 5.02
N ALA A 311 -8.41 -18.41 5.54
CA ALA A 311 -7.66 -17.16 5.45
C ALA A 311 -7.26 -16.82 3.99
N LEU A 312 -6.79 -17.80 3.22
CA LEU A 312 -6.52 -17.64 1.78
C LEU A 312 -7.78 -17.18 1.02
N GLN A 313 -8.95 -17.73 1.38
CA GLN A 313 -10.21 -17.33 0.77
C GLN A 313 -10.56 -15.87 1.08
N VAL A 314 -10.33 -15.38 2.30
CA VAL A 314 -10.53 -13.96 2.65
C VAL A 314 -9.69 -13.03 1.75
N TYR A 315 -8.44 -13.39 1.44
CA TYR A 315 -7.63 -12.62 0.50
C TYR A 315 -8.18 -12.67 -0.93
N ARG A 316 -8.64 -13.84 -1.41
CA ARG A 316 -9.29 -13.96 -2.73
C ARG A 316 -10.56 -13.12 -2.83
N ASP A 317 -11.34 -13.05 -1.75
CA ASP A 317 -12.57 -12.24 -1.69
C ASP A 317 -12.26 -10.74 -1.59
N ALA A 318 -11.21 -10.37 -0.86
CA ALA A 318 -10.80 -8.97 -0.72
C ALA A 318 -10.10 -8.44 -1.98
N LEU A 319 -9.36 -9.30 -2.68
CA LEU A 319 -8.55 -8.96 -3.87
C LEU A 319 -8.88 -9.90 -5.06
N PRO A 320 -10.12 -9.86 -5.57
CA PRO A 320 -10.49 -10.68 -6.71
C PRO A 320 -9.62 -10.34 -7.93
N GLY A 321 -9.07 -11.37 -8.57
CA GLY A 321 -8.12 -11.24 -9.69
C GLY A 321 -6.65 -11.32 -9.30
N TYR A 322 -6.31 -11.24 -8.01
CA TYR A 322 -4.96 -11.47 -7.52
C TYR A 322 -4.65 -12.96 -7.41
N THR A 323 -3.39 -13.33 -7.61
CA THR A 323 -2.90 -14.67 -7.29
C THR A 323 -2.54 -14.75 -5.82
N VAL A 324 -3.21 -15.64 -5.06
CA VAL A 324 -2.99 -15.76 -3.62
C VAL A 324 -2.22 -17.05 -3.33
N HIS A 325 -0.99 -16.89 -2.83
CA HIS A 325 -0.08 -17.98 -2.46
C HIS A 325 -0.11 -18.19 -0.94
N GLY A 326 -0.25 -19.44 -0.51
CA GLY A 326 0.07 -19.83 0.86
C GLY A 326 1.55 -20.18 0.95
N VAL A 327 2.29 -19.59 1.88
CA VAL A 327 3.73 -19.81 2.06
C VAL A 327 4.01 -20.47 3.40
N GLU A 328 4.76 -21.57 3.36
CA GLU A 328 5.20 -22.30 4.56
C GLU A 328 6.49 -21.66 5.13
N GLY A 329 6.61 -21.64 6.47
CA GLY A 329 7.79 -21.17 7.19
C GLY A 329 8.46 -22.27 8.00
N PHE A 330 9.61 -21.95 8.60
CA PHE A 330 10.19 -22.77 9.68
C PHE A 330 9.84 -22.16 11.03
N SER A 331 9.44 -23.02 11.98
CA SER A 331 9.44 -22.65 13.38
C SER A 331 10.60 -23.32 14.12
N TYR A 332 10.91 -22.82 15.31
CA TYR A 332 11.96 -23.38 16.17
C TYR A 332 11.75 -24.84 16.57
N ASP A 333 10.54 -25.38 16.42
CA ASP A 333 10.09 -26.70 16.86
C ASP A 333 9.83 -27.70 15.72
N ASN A 334 10.44 -27.51 14.54
CA ASN A 334 10.23 -28.33 13.33
C ASN A 334 8.82 -28.26 12.73
N TRP A 335 8.06 -27.22 12.97
CA TRP A 335 6.77 -26.99 12.34
C TRP A 335 6.96 -26.23 11.03
N ASN A 336 6.36 -26.71 9.96
CA ASN A 336 6.41 -26.06 8.65
C ASN A 336 5.40 -24.88 8.59
N CYS A 337 5.43 -23.99 9.56
CA CYS A 337 4.54 -22.84 9.62
C CYS A 337 5.23 -21.60 10.18
N PHE A 338 4.66 -20.44 9.90
CA PHE A 338 5.03 -19.20 10.56
C PHE A 338 4.27 -19.08 11.88
N LEU A 339 4.90 -18.46 12.85
CA LEU A 339 4.31 -18.15 14.14
C LEU A 339 4.15 -16.64 14.28
N ASN A 340 3.09 -16.23 14.90
CA ASN A 340 2.72 -14.89 15.36
C ASN A 340 3.59 -13.73 14.85
N THR A 341 4.54 -13.25 15.67
CA THR A 341 5.43 -12.12 15.36
C THR A 341 6.64 -12.47 14.50
N ASP A 342 6.79 -13.72 14.14
CA ASP A 342 7.90 -14.25 13.33
C ASP A 342 7.36 -14.70 11.96
N ALA A 343 6.97 -13.75 11.12
CA ALA A 343 6.27 -14.07 9.90
C ALA A 343 6.86 -13.44 8.64
N LEU A 344 6.14 -13.49 7.53
CA LEU A 344 6.65 -13.20 6.19
C LEU A 344 6.84 -11.70 5.94
N HIS A 345 5.85 -10.88 6.29
CA HIS A 345 5.91 -9.44 6.07
C HIS A 345 7.09 -8.79 6.77
N CYS A 346 7.33 -9.18 8.02
CA CYS A 346 8.47 -8.73 8.80
C CYS A 346 9.83 -9.02 8.14
N ARG A 347 9.91 -10.06 7.30
CA ARG A 347 11.14 -10.53 6.61
C ARG A 347 11.22 -10.11 5.15
N THR A 348 10.25 -9.34 4.66
CA THR A 348 10.15 -8.83 3.29
C THR A 348 9.83 -7.34 3.30
N HIS A 349 10.25 -6.63 2.28
CA HIS A 349 9.86 -5.22 2.10
C HIS A 349 9.94 -4.86 0.63
N GLU A 350 8.88 -4.29 0.09
CA GLU A 350 8.79 -3.84 -1.28
C GLU A 350 9.65 -2.59 -1.53
N VAL A 351 10.07 -2.40 -2.76
CA VAL A 351 10.59 -1.15 -3.31
C VAL A 351 9.60 -0.72 -4.38
N PRO A 352 8.87 0.36 -4.20
CA PRO A 352 7.90 0.82 -5.18
C PRO A 352 8.52 1.06 -6.56
N ASP A 353 7.72 0.93 -7.61
CA ASP A 353 8.17 1.29 -8.94
C ASP A 353 8.24 2.82 -9.06
N ARG A 354 9.46 3.35 -9.22
CA ARG A 354 9.70 4.78 -9.39
C ARG A 354 9.06 5.38 -10.63
N ASN A 355 8.64 4.56 -11.56
CA ASN A 355 8.02 4.96 -12.83
C ASN A 355 6.52 4.66 -12.88
N MET A 356 5.92 4.25 -11.76
CA MET A 356 4.51 3.89 -11.75
C MET A 356 3.60 5.02 -12.26
N LEU A 357 2.49 4.63 -12.87
CA LEU A 357 1.36 5.52 -13.13
C LEU A 357 0.40 5.45 -11.94
N PHE A 358 -0.03 6.59 -11.44
CA PHE A 358 -0.96 6.67 -10.31
C PHE A 358 -2.29 7.28 -10.76
N ILE A 359 -3.39 6.61 -10.40
CA ILE A 359 -4.76 7.06 -10.62
C ILE A 359 -5.34 7.45 -9.27
N ASP A 360 -5.71 8.73 -9.11
CA ASP A 360 -6.27 9.28 -7.89
C ASP A 360 -7.73 9.67 -8.11
N SER A 361 -8.63 8.75 -7.80
CA SER A 361 -10.07 9.01 -7.76
C SER A 361 -10.50 9.29 -6.32
N ARG A 362 -11.30 10.33 -6.12
CA ARG A 362 -11.80 10.72 -4.80
C ARG A 362 -13.29 11.02 -4.90
N GLU A 363 -14.01 10.81 -3.78
CA GLU A 363 -15.45 11.10 -3.71
C GLU A 363 -16.25 10.41 -4.82
N VAL A 364 -15.95 9.11 -5.01
CA VAL A 364 -16.64 8.28 -6.00
C VAL A 364 -18.09 8.00 -5.58
N TYR A 365 -18.98 7.86 -6.54
CA TYR A 365 -20.34 7.41 -6.28
C TYR A 365 -20.32 5.96 -5.74
N ASN A 366 -21.06 5.72 -4.65
CA ASN A 366 -21.13 4.41 -4.03
C ASN A 366 -22.49 4.19 -3.34
N GLY A 367 -23.01 2.96 -3.45
CA GLY A 367 -24.31 2.59 -2.88
C GLY A 367 -25.47 3.32 -3.55
N GLU A 368 -26.54 3.65 -2.81
CA GLU A 368 -27.71 4.36 -3.35
C GLU A 368 -27.44 5.86 -3.50
N VAL A 369 -27.67 6.38 -4.68
CA VAL A 369 -27.46 7.79 -5.07
C VAL A 369 -28.78 8.37 -5.57
N ASP A 370 -29.10 9.59 -5.14
CA ASP A 370 -30.31 10.27 -5.60
C ASP A 370 -30.28 10.56 -7.10
N LEU A 371 -31.47 10.47 -7.78
CA LEU A 371 -31.58 10.75 -9.20
C LEU A 371 -31.17 12.19 -9.51
N GLN A 372 -30.24 12.36 -10.42
CA GLN A 372 -29.70 13.64 -10.90
C GLN A 372 -29.72 13.65 -12.44
N SER A 373 -29.59 14.84 -13.03
CA SER A 373 -29.48 14.97 -14.49
C SER A 373 -28.15 14.42 -15.03
N GLU A 374 -27.10 14.49 -14.23
CA GLU A 374 -25.71 14.17 -14.60
C GLU A 374 -24.95 13.61 -13.40
N TYR A 375 -24.02 12.67 -13.65
CA TYR A 375 -23.13 12.10 -12.64
C TYR A 375 -21.69 12.23 -13.13
N LEU A 376 -20.96 13.18 -12.55
CA LEU A 376 -19.60 13.50 -12.93
C LEU A 376 -18.60 12.58 -12.22
N VAL A 377 -17.87 11.76 -12.98
CA VAL A 377 -16.71 11.00 -12.52
C VAL A 377 -15.45 11.83 -12.76
N LYS A 378 -14.61 11.96 -11.75
CA LYS A 378 -13.36 12.71 -11.80
C LYS A 378 -12.18 11.84 -11.35
N THR A 379 -11.04 12.00 -12.01
CA THR A 379 -9.79 11.37 -11.58
C THR A 379 -8.60 12.26 -11.91
N ASN A 380 -7.54 12.19 -11.11
CA ASN A 380 -6.24 12.80 -11.40
C ASN A 380 -5.23 11.69 -11.76
N ILE A 381 -4.49 11.88 -12.85
CA ILE A 381 -3.51 10.90 -13.32
C ILE A 381 -2.11 11.47 -13.19
N VAL A 382 -1.21 10.74 -12.52
CA VAL A 382 0.18 11.15 -12.32
C VAL A 382 1.12 10.09 -12.88
N SER A 383 1.94 10.45 -13.89
CA SER A 383 3.06 9.61 -14.33
C SER A 383 4.32 9.99 -13.55
N TYR A 384 4.76 9.11 -12.65
CA TYR A 384 6.04 9.29 -11.95
C TYR A 384 7.25 9.06 -12.86
N ALA A 385 7.05 8.44 -14.03
CA ALA A 385 8.05 8.37 -15.10
C ALA A 385 8.31 9.72 -15.77
N LYS A 386 7.54 10.77 -15.42
CA LYS A 386 7.60 12.11 -16.06
C LYS A 386 7.30 12.06 -17.55
N SER A 387 6.41 11.15 -17.93
CA SER A 387 5.92 10.95 -19.28
C SER A 387 4.54 11.56 -19.44
N ASP A 388 4.20 11.97 -20.66
CA ASP A 388 2.85 12.43 -20.96
C ASP A 388 1.83 11.29 -20.84
N ILE A 389 0.61 11.63 -20.42
CA ILE A 389 -0.50 10.68 -20.33
C ILE A 389 -1.03 10.46 -21.74
N ASP A 390 -0.97 9.21 -22.19
CA ASP A 390 -1.38 8.78 -23.53
C ASP A 390 -2.87 8.49 -23.60
N ASN A 391 -3.39 7.69 -22.66
CA ASN A 391 -4.76 7.19 -22.71
C ASN A 391 -5.38 7.11 -21.32
N VAL A 392 -6.61 7.62 -21.17
CA VAL A 392 -7.43 7.48 -19.94
C VAL A 392 -8.83 7.09 -20.34
N LYS A 393 -9.27 5.92 -19.92
CA LYS A 393 -10.58 5.36 -20.27
C LYS A 393 -11.39 5.01 -19.03
N ILE A 394 -12.68 5.24 -19.13
CA ILE A 394 -13.68 4.64 -18.24
C ILE A 394 -14.29 3.42 -18.91
N HIS A 395 -14.43 2.37 -18.15
CA HIS A 395 -15.14 1.15 -18.54
C HIS A 395 -16.36 1.04 -17.63
N TYR A 396 -17.53 0.93 -18.19
CA TYR A 396 -18.76 0.91 -17.37
C TYR A 396 -19.80 -0.06 -17.92
N SER A 397 -20.63 -0.53 -17.03
CA SER A 397 -21.80 -1.36 -17.30
C SER A 397 -23.01 -0.79 -16.60
N ILE A 398 -24.16 -0.79 -17.25
CA ILE A 398 -25.45 -0.40 -16.68
C ILE A 398 -26.35 -1.63 -16.69
N ASN A 399 -26.97 -1.93 -15.53
CA ASN A 399 -27.91 -3.03 -15.33
C ASN A 399 -27.34 -4.39 -15.76
N ASP A 400 -26.09 -4.68 -15.33
CA ASP A 400 -25.33 -5.89 -15.67
C ASP A 400 -25.19 -6.14 -17.20
N GLY A 401 -25.28 -5.07 -18.00
CA GLY A 401 -25.01 -5.12 -19.43
C GLY A 401 -23.53 -5.37 -19.72
N THR A 402 -23.18 -5.48 -21.02
CA THR A 402 -21.79 -5.55 -21.45
C THR A 402 -21.05 -4.25 -21.10
N TYR A 403 -19.82 -4.37 -20.65
CA TYR A 403 -18.98 -3.19 -20.41
C TYR A 403 -18.76 -2.41 -21.70
N VAL A 404 -18.97 -1.10 -21.62
CA VAL A 404 -18.66 -0.12 -22.66
C VAL A 404 -17.37 0.59 -22.25
N GLU A 405 -16.52 0.88 -23.21
CA GLU A 405 -15.26 1.60 -23.03
C GLU A 405 -15.39 2.98 -23.69
N GLU A 406 -15.12 4.05 -22.96
CA GLU A 406 -15.09 5.41 -23.48
C GLU A 406 -13.87 6.19 -22.96
N GLU A 407 -13.40 7.14 -23.77
CA GLU A 407 -12.29 8.01 -23.35
C GLU A 407 -12.78 9.07 -22.37
N MET A 408 -12.00 9.29 -21.31
CA MET A 408 -12.24 10.40 -20.38
C MET A 408 -11.65 11.69 -20.96
N VAL A 409 -12.35 12.78 -20.75
CA VAL A 409 -11.96 14.11 -21.26
C VAL A 409 -10.97 14.77 -20.29
N ARG A 410 -9.82 15.18 -20.80
CA ARG A 410 -8.85 15.97 -20.03
C ARG A 410 -9.42 17.34 -19.71
N TYR A 411 -9.40 17.72 -18.43
CA TYR A 411 -9.87 19.02 -17.98
C TYR A 411 -8.77 20.09 -18.16
N SER A 412 -8.90 20.91 -19.19
CA SER A 412 -7.93 21.94 -19.55
C SER A 412 -6.49 21.36 -19.69
N ASP A 413 -5.45 22.11 -19.34
CA ASP A 413 -4.06 21.69 -19.35
C ASP A 413 -3.63 21.02 -18.00
N THR A 414 -4.56 20.37 -17.32
CA THR A 414 -4.32 19.70 -16.04
C THR A 414 -4.08 18.20 -16.23
N THR A 415 -3.74 17.51 -15.14
CA THR A 415 -3.69 16.05 -15.04
C THR A 415 -5.02 15.44 -14.65
N ASN A 416 -6.08 16.24 -14.58
CA ASN A 416 -7.44 15.78 -14.25
C ASN A 416 -8.19 15.36 -15.50
N PHE A 417 -8.96 14.28 -15.37
CA PHE A 417 -9.82 13.71 -16.39
C PHE A 417 -11.23 13.53 -15.84
N THR A 418 -12.22 13.72 -16.71
CA THR A 418 -13.63 13.65 -16.34
C THR A 418 -14.42 12.81 -17.32
N PHE A 419 -15.48 12.19 -16.82
CA PHE A 419 -16.53 11.55 -17.60
C PHE A 419 -17.88 11.83 -16.95
N THR A 420 -18.93 12.04 -17.74
CA THR A 420 -20.27 12.33 -17.23
C THR A 420 -21.26 11.28 -17.70
N PHE A 421 -21.88 10.58 -16.76
CA PHE A 421 -23.06 9.78 -17.08
C PHE A 421 -24.27 10.69 -17.20
N GLU A 422 -24.99 10.57 -18.28
CA GLU A 422 -26.22 11.30 -18.56
C GLU A 422 -27.40 10.33 -18.77
N ASN A 423 -28.63 10.84 -18.60
CA ASN A 423 -29.85 10.10 -18.88
C ASN A 423 -30.06 8.80 -18.09
N LEU A 424 -29.38 8.64 -16.93
CA LEU A 424 -29.64 7.53 -16.03
C LEU A 424 -31.05 7.66 -15.42
N LYS A 425 -31.63 6.52 -15.07
CA LYS A 425 -33.00 6.43 -14.54
C LYS A 425 -32.97 5.86 -13.13
N SER A 426 -34.08 6.06 -12.41
CA SER A 426 -34.29 5.36 -11.14
C SER A 426 -34.17 3.84 -11.36
N GLU A 427 -33.52 3.17 -10.41
CA GLU A 427 -33.20 1.75 -10.40
C GLU A 427 -32.06 1.31 -11.34
N ASP A 428 -31.44 2.23 -12.12
CA ASP A 428 -30.22 1.88 -12.86
C ASP A 428 -29.08 1.54 -11.90
N ASP A 429 -28.41 0.43 -12.21
CA ASP A 429 -27.26 -0.13 -11.49
C ASP A 429 -26.00 0.08 -12.33
N ILE A 430 -25.07 0.90 -11.81
CA ILE A 430 -23.89 1.33 -12.55
C ILE A 430 -22.63 0.75 -11.90
N LYS A 431 -21.84 0.03 -12.70
CA LYS A 431 -20.51 -0.47 -12.35
C LYS A 431 -19.47 0.17 -13.26
N TYR A 432 -18.37 0.69 -12.72
CA TYR A 432 -17.33 1.28 -13.56
C TYR A 432 -15.94 1.14 -12.94
N TYR A 433 -14.93 1.18 -13.81
CA TYR A 433 -13.52 1.30 -13.43
C TYR A 433 -12.78 2.15 -14.45
N ILE A 434 -11.61 2.68 -14.08
CA ILE A 434 -10.80 3.57 -14.89
C ILE A 434 -9.48 2.88 -15.20
N THR A 435 -9.03 2.97 -16.46
CA THR A 435 -7.68 2.56 -16.86
C THR A 435 -6.93 3.76 -17.41
N ALA A 436 -5.62 3.80 -17.16
CA ALA A 436 -4.76 4.82 -17.73
C ALA A 436 -3.42 4.24 -18.20
N SER A 437 -2.84 4.88 -19.23
CA SER A 437 -1.47 4.62 -19.68
C SER A 437 -0.74 5.94 -19.98
N ASP A 438 0.60 5.90 -19.88
CA ASP A 438 1.47 6.97 -20.35
C ASP A 438 2.22 6.56 -21.64
N GLU A 439 2.93 7.49 -22.30
CA GLU A 439 3.66 7.22 -23.54
C GLU A 439 4.81 6.19 -23.37
N LEU A 440 5.25 5.91 -22.15
CA LEU A 440 6.21 4.86 -21.81
C LEU A 440 5.56 3.50 -21.54
N ASN A 441 4.23 3.38 -21.76
CA ASN A 441 3.42 2.21 -21.49
C ASN A 441 3.35 1.78 -20.01
N ASN A 442 3.63 2.68 -19.07
CA ASN A 442 3.22 2.44 -17.69
C ASN A 442 1.70 2.45 -17.63
N ARG A 443 1.11 1.51 -16.92
CA ARG A 443 -0.35 1.33 -16.87
C ARG A 443 -0.82 1.17 -15.43
N ASN A 444 -2.04 1.62 -15.17
CA ASN A 444 -2.70 1.37 -13.90
C ASN A 444 -4.22 1.31 -14.08
N ILE A 445 -4.91 0.84 -13.04
CA ILE A 445 -6.34 0.64 -12.97
C ILE A 445 -6.88 1.12 -11.62
N ASP A 446 -8.04 1.75 -11.60
CA ASP A 446 -8.74 2.17 -10.38
C ASP A 446 -10.24 1.81 -10.50
N PRO A 447 -10.83 1.12 -9.50
CA PRO A 447 -10.18 0.62 -8.26
C PRO A 447 -9.20 -0.53 -8.53
N THR A 448 -8.41 -0.87 -7.54
CA THR A 448 -7.27 -1.81 -7.61
C THR A 448 -7.57 -3.16 -8.29
N CYS A 449 -8.81 -3.66 -8.16
CA CYS A 449 -9.24 -4.93 -8.78
C CYS A 449 -9.98 -4.75 -10.12
N GLY A 450 -10.13 -3.52 -10.62
CA GLY A 450 -10.76 -3.21 -11.90
C GLY A 450 -12.14 -3.82 -12.07
N ASP A 451 -12.35 -4.53 -13.16
CA ASP A 451 -13.63 -5.20 -13.50
C ASP A 451 -14.07 -6.27 -12.50
N LYS A 452 -13.17 -6.77 -11.65
CA LYS A 452 -13.47 -7.82 -10.68
C LYS A 452 -14.09 -7.26 -9.39
N ASP A 453 -13.85 -5.96 -9.09
CA ASP A 453 -14.45 -5.25 -7.97
C ASP A 453 -14.52 -3.75 -8.31
N PRO A 454 -15.40 -3.38 -9.28
CA PRO A 454 -15.51 -2.01 -9.79
C PRO A 454 -16.13 -1.06 -8.77
N HIS A 455 -16.01 0.25 -9.00
CA HIS A 455 -16.88 1.22 -8.35
C HIS A 455 -18.33 0.91 -8.71
N HIS A 456 -19.23 1.04 -7.73
CA HIS A 456 -20.61 0.59 -7.88
C HIS A 456 -21.58 1.54 -7.18
N PHE A 457 -22.62 1.96 -7.89
CA PHE A 457 -23.73 2.74 -7.33
C PHE A 457 -25.05 2.45 -8.05
N THR A 458 -26.16 2.67 -7.36
CA THR A 458 -27.53 2.47 -7.86
C THR A 458 -28.31 3.77 -7.71
N ILE A 459 -29.14 4.10 -8.71
CA ILE A 459 -29.97 5.31 -8.70
C ILE A 459 -31.27 5.06 -7.94
N LYS A 460 -31.60 5.90 -6.95
CA LYS A 460 -32.89 5.86 -6.24
C LYS A 460 -34.03 6.34 -7.10
#